data_9eba5c7e72036f622ff3d874f6bbcbaf
#
_entry.id   9eba5c7e72036f622ff3d874f6bbcbaf
#
_cell.length_a   1.000
_cell.length_b   1.000
_cell.length_c   1.000
_cell.angle_alpha   90.00
_cell.angle_beta   90.00
_cell.angle_gamma   90.00
#
_symmetry.space_group_name_H-M   'P 1'
#
loop_
_entity.id
_entity.type
_entity.pdbx_description
1 polymer ?
#
loop_
_entity_poly.entity_id
_entity_poly.type
_entity_poly.pdbx_seq_one_letter_code
_entity_poly.pdbx_strand_id
1 'polypeptide(L)'
;MLCSVIILNWNGEAMLRRFLPSLIANTQLDGVELVVADNGSTDDSLAYLRTQTVRIIELGANHGFAEGYNRAIAQVDAEYVVLLNSDVELTPN
;
A
#
# COMPACT_ATOMS: atom_id res chain seq x y z
N MET A 1 16.11 2.13 4.24
CA MET A 1 15.54 1.03 3.42
C MET A 1 16.06 1.09 2.01
N LEU A 2 16.36 -0.06 1.41
CA LEU A 2 16.75 -0.12 0.00
C LEU A 2 15.57 0.15 -0.91
N CYS A 3 14.41 -0.47 -0.62
CA CYS A 3 13.24 -0.40 -1.45
C CYS A 3 11.97 -0.32 -0.61
N SER A 4 11.11 0.65 -0.91
CA SER A 4 9.74 0.72 -0.38
C SER A 4 8.76 0.36 -1.48
N VAL A 5 7.96 -0.67 -1.25
CA VAL A 5 6.85 -1.04 -2.14
C VAL A 5 5.60 -0.38 -1.56
N ILE A 6 5.05 0.57 -2.28
CA ILE A 6 3.91 1.37 -1.81
C ILE A 6 2.66 0.99 -2.58
N ILE A 7 1.63 0.58 -1.85
CA ILE A 7 0.30 0.36 -2.39
C ILE A 7 -0.56 1.55 -1.99
N LEU A 8 -1.12 2.24 -2.97
CA LEU A 8 -2.10 3.29 -2.71
C LEU A 8 -3.49 2.64 -2.63
N ASN A 9 -4.16 2.81 -1.50
CA ASN A 9 -5.46 2.19 -1.26
C ASN A 9 -6.53 3.24 -1.03
N TRP A 10 -7.65 3.11 -1.75
CA TRP A 10 -8.88 3.83 -1.49
C TRP A 10 -10.05 2.87 -1.67
N ASN A 11 -10.71 2.56 -0.56
CA ASN A 11 -11.87 1.65 -0.54
C ASN A 11 -11.59 0.30 -1.23
N GLY A 12 -10.36 -0.21 -1.09
CA GLY A 12 -9.93 -1.47 -1.70
C GLY A 12 -9.89 -2.64 -0.73
N GLU A 13 -10.75 -2.65 0.28
CA GLU A 13 -10.75 -3.69 1.31
C GLU A 13 -10.79 -5.10 0.74
N ALA A 14 -11.69 -5.37 -0.21
CA ALA A 14 -11.82 -6.70 -0.80
C ALA A 14 -10.54 -7.14 -1.52
N MET A 15 -9.90 -6.21 -2.25
CA MET A 15 -8.64 -6.48 -2.94
C MET A 15 -7.50 -6.71 -1.96
N LEU A 16 -7.43 -5.90 -0.90
CA LEU A 16 -6.41 -6.05 0.13
C LEU A 16 -6.54 -7.41 0.82
N ARG A 17 -7.75 -7.81 1.21
CA ARG A 17 -7.96 -9.11 1.85
C ARG A 17 -7.56 -10.26 0.96
N ARG A 18 -7.72 -10.10 -0.36
CA ARG A 18 -7.41 -11.14 -1.33
C ARG A 18 -5.91 -11.23 -1.63
N PHE A 19 -5.21 -10.10 -1.76
CA PHE A 19 -3.85 -10.08 -2.27
C PHE A 19 -2.78 -9.73 -1.24
N LEU A 20 -3.13 -8.99 -0.20
CA LEU A 20 -2.12 -8.49 0.74
C LEU A 20 -1.36 -9.61 1.46
N PRO A 21 -2.00 -10.69 1.94
CA PRO A 21 -1.24 -11.77 2.59
C PRO A 21 -0.15 -12.36 1.69
N SER A 22 -0.45 -12.54 0.40
CA SER A 22 0.53 -13.03 -0.56
C SER A 22 1.66 -12.04 -0.80
N LEU A 23 1.32 -10.75 -0.89
CA LEU A 23 2.33 -9.70 -1.05
C LEU A 23 3.26 -9.64 0.17
N ILE A 24 2.72 -9.71 1.36
CA ILE A 24 3.52 -9.74 2.59
C ILE A 24 4.49 -10.92 2.56
N ALA A 25 3.99 -12.10 2.22
CA ALA A 25 4.82 -13.31 2.18
C ALA A 25 5.93 -13.21 1.14
N ASN A 26 5.66 -12.54 0.01
CA ASN A 26 6.60 -12.46 -1.11
C ASN A 26 7.54 -11.25 -1.05
N THR A 27 7.36 -10.35 -0.10
CA THR A 27 8.22 -9.17 0.05
C THR A 27 9.08 -9.21 1.32
N GLN A 28 9.22 -10.37 1.94
CA GLN A 28 10.06 -10.53 3.14
C GLN A 28 11.53 -10.67 2.75
N LEU A 29 12.09 -9.57 2.25
CA LEU A 29 13.49 -9.49 1.84
C LEU A 29 14.16 -8.39 2.64
N ASP A 30 15.46 -8.58 2.95
CA ASP A 30 16.23 -7.57 3.65
C ASP A 30 16.27 -6.28 2.85
N GLY A 31 16.02 -5.17 3.52
CA GLY A 31 16.01 -3.86 2.89
C GLY A 31 14.74 -3.52 2.11
N VAL A 32 13.74 -4.40 2.11
CA VAL A 32 12.45 -4.15 1.44
C VAL A 32 11.36 -3.95 2.49
N GLU A 33 10.62 -2.87 2.36
CA GLU A 33 9.46 -2.60 3.21
C GLU A 33 8.20 -2.53 2.35
N LEU A 34 7.12 -3.14 2.83
CA LEU A 34 5.81 -3.03 2.21
C LEU A 34 5.01 -1.98 2.95
N VAL A 35 4.52 -0.98 2.21
CA VAL A 35 3.79 0.16 2.76
C VAL A 35 2.44 0.25 2.07
N VAL A 36 1.37 0.37 2.86
CA VAL A 36 0.06 0.68 2.31
C VAL A 36 -0.30 2.10 2.70
N ALA A 37 -0.46 2.98 1.71
CA ALA A 37 -0.88 4.34 1.92
C ALA A 37 -2.40 4.41 1.72
N ASP A 38 -3.12 4.72 2.79
CA ASP A 38 -4.58 4.81 2.73
C ASP A 38 -5.02 6.22 2.38
N ASN A 39 -5.65 6.34 1.24
CA ASN A 39 -6.03 7.62 0.62
C ASN A 39 -7.44 8.04 1.04
N GLY A 40 -7.73 7.96 2.34
CA GLY A 40 -9.00 8.40 2.91
C GLY A 40 -10.14 7.40 2.73
N SER A 41 -9.87 6.10 2.88
CA SER A 41 -10.90 5.06 2.74
C SER A 41 -12.04 5.24 3.75
N THR A 42 -13.25 4.93 3.30
CA THR A 42 -14.46 4.95 4.12
C THR A 42 -14.99 3.55 4.42
N ASP A 43 -14.37 2.52 3.84
CA ASP A 43 -14.68 1.12 4.15
C ASP A 43 -13.83 0.62 5.33
N ASP A 44 -13.76 -0.69 5.55
CA ASP A 44 -12.98 -1.29 6.63
C ASP A 44 -11.51 -1.56 6.26
N SER A 45 -10.98 -0.90 5.23
CA SER A 45 -9.59 -1.07 4.80
C SER A 45 -8.59 -0.84 5.93
N LEU A 46 -8.71 0.28 6.64
CA LEU A 46 -7.79 0.60 7.75
C LEU A 46 -7.89 -0.42 8.88
N ALA A 47 -9.12 -0.82 9.24
CA ALA A 47 -9.31 -1.83 10.30
C ALA A 47 -8.62 -3.15 9.92
N TYR A 48 -8.75 -3.56 8.66
CA TYR A 48 -8.08 -4.75 8.17
C TYR A 48 -6.56 -4.59 8.17
N LEU A 49 -6.05 -3.46 7.66
CA LEU A 49 -4.61 -3.20 7.58
C LEU A 49 -3.94 -3.26 8.95
N ARG A 50 -4.62 -2.78 9.99
CA ARG A 50 -4.09 -2.82 11.36
C ARG A 50 -3.90 -4.23 11.90
N THR A 51 -4.52 -5.23 11.27
CA THR A 51 -4.32 -6.64 11.63
C THR A 51 -3.15 -7.28 10.89
N GLN A 52 -2.55 -6.57 9.93
CA GLN A 52 -1.50 -7.11 9.08
C GLN A 52 -0.13 -6.55 9.45
N THR A 53 0.92 -7.29 9.07
CA THR A 53 2.31 -6.89 9.33
C THR A 53 2.80 -6.01 8.19
N VAL A 54 2.25 -4.78 8.10
CA VAL A 54 2.64 -3.81 7.07
C VAL A 54 2.74 -2.44 7.71
N ARG A 55 3.55 -1.57 7.10
CA ARG A 55 3.56 -0.16 7.46
C ARG A 55 2.35 0.52 6.82
N ILE A 56 1.62 1.31 7.61
CA ILE A 56 0.43 2.03 7.16
C ILE A 56 0.74 3.51 7.19
N ILE A 57 0.44 4.19 6.09
CA ILE A 57 0.46 5.65 6.01
C ILE A 57 -0.97 6.11 5.80
N GLU A 58 -1.53 6.86 6.74
CA GLU A 58 -2.88 7.39 6.63
C GLU A 58 -2.81 8.80 6.05
N LEU A 59 -3.28 8.96 4.81
CA LEU A 59 -3.27 10.26 4.14
C LEU A 59 -4.46 11.16 4.53
N GLY A 60 -5.47 10.57 5.16
CA GLY A 60 -6.58 11.31 5.78
C GLY A 60 -7.68 11.77 4.84
N ALA A 61 -7.44 11.80 3.54
CA ALA A 61 -8.41 12.20 2.54
C ALA A 61 -8.03 11.60 1.20
N ASN A 62 -8.96 11.56 0.25
CA ASN A 62 -8.66 11.12 -1.10
C ASN A 62 -8.03 12.28 -1.87
N HIS A 63 -6.73 12.20 -2.11
CA HIS A 63 -5.97 13.21 -2.84
C HIS A 63 -5.87 12.91 -4.33
N GLY A 64 -6.55 11.86 -4.80
CA GLY A 64 -6.36 11.37 -6.16
C GLY A 64 -5.11 10.50 -6.27
N PHE A 65 -4.87 9.99 -7.47
CA PHE A 65 -3.82 9.00 -7.70
C PHE A 65 -2.42 9.61 -7.56
N ALA A 66 -2.11 10.63 -8.35
CA ALA A 66 -0.75 11.20 -8.38
C ALA A 66 -0.37 11.88 -7.08
N GLU A 67 -1.27 12.70 -6.53
CA GLU A 67 -1.03 13.39 -5.27
C GLU A 67 -0.93 12.41 -4.10
N GLY A 68 -1.77 11.37 -4.11
CA GLY A 68 -1.71 10.33 -3.07
C GLY A 68 -0.35 9.66 -3.04
N TYR A 69 0.18 9.25 -4.18
CA TYR A 69 1.51 8.67 -4.25
C TYR A 69 2.60 9.65 -3.86
N ASN A 70 2.51 10.90 -4.30
CA ASN A 70 3.50 11.91 -3.94
C ASN A 70 3.58 12.12 -2.43
N ARG A 71 2.43 12.16 -1.76
CA ARG A 71 2.38 12.30 -0.31
C ARG A 71 2.94 11.07 0.41
N ALA A 72 2.67 9.88 -0.11
CA ALA A 72 3.20 8.63 0.45
C ALA A 72 4.72 8.54 0.27
N ILE A 73 5.21 8.85 -0.93
CA ILE A 73 6.65 8.83 -1.24
C ILE A 73 7.41 9.78 -0.31
N ALA A 74 6.84 10.94 -0.01
CA ALA A 74 7.47 11.92 0.88
C ALA A 74 7.66 11.40 2.30
N GLN A 75 6.95 10.35 2.69
CA GLN A 75 7.02 9.78 4.05
C GLN A 75 7.91 8.55 4.16
N VAL A 76 8.48 8.07 3.06
CA VAL A 76 9.38 6.92 3.07
C VAL A 76 10.81 7.37 2.82
N ASP A 77 11.76 6.61 3.36
CA ASP A 77 13.18 6.87 3.18
C ASP A 77 13.80 5.62 2.55
N ALA A 78 13.76 5.55 1.24
CA ALA A 78 14.26 4.40 0.49
C ALA A 78 14.98 4.88 -0.77
N GLU A 79 15.98 4.10 -1.22
CA GLU A 79 16.69 4.40 -2.46
C GLU A 79 15.82 4.16 -3.68
N TYR A 80 14.94 3.15 -3.60
CA TYR A 80 14.01 2.80 -4.68
C TYR A 80 12.60 2.71 -4.16
N VAL A 81 11.64 3.13 -4.97
CA VAL A 81 10.22 3.05 -4.65
C VAL A 81 9.50 2.33 -5.78
N VAL A 82 8.73 1.31 -5.43
CA VAL A 82 7.86 0.60 -6.36
C VAL A 82 6.43 0.97 -6.02
N LEU A 83 5.66 1.42 -7.02
CA LEU A 83 4.28 1.85 -6.81
C LEU A 83 3.33 0.78 -7.35
N LEU A 84 2.44 0.31 -6.50
CA LEU A 84 1.37 -0.62 -6.86
C LEU A 84 0.03 0.03 -6.55
N ASN A 85 -0.97 -0.21 -7.41
CA ASN A 85 -2.30 0.32 -7.21
C ASN A 85 -3.23 -0.82 -6.76
N SER A 86 -3.98 -0.63 -5.66
CA SER A 86 -4.84 -1.66 -5.10
C SER A 86 -6.04 -2.01 -5.99
N ASP A 87 -6.43 -1.12 -6.91
CA ASP A 87 -7.52 -1.38 -7.85
C ASP A 87 -7.05 -1.98 -9.18
N VAL A 88 -5.76 -2.28 -9.32
CA VAL A 88 -5.28 -3.04 -10.45
C VAL A 88 -5.55 -4.52 -10.20
N GLU A 89 -6.49 -5.08 -10.95
CA GLU A 89 -6.66 -6.52 -10.96
C GLU A 89 -5.41 -7.16 -11.55
N LEU A 90 -4.74 -7.97 -10.74
CA LEU A 90 -3.71 -8.83 -11.26
C LEU A 90 -4.39 -9.96 -12.02
N THR A 91 -4.81 -9.66 -13.23
CA THR A 91 -5.32 -10.71 -14.11
C THR A 91 -4.12 -11.47 -14.66
N PRO A 92 -4.10 -12.78 -14.54
CA PRO A 92 -3.09 -13.56 -15.24
C PRO A 92 -3.40 -13.51 -16.72
N ASN A 93 -2.63 -12.79 -17.43
CA ASN A 93 -2.69 -12.81 -18.88
C ASN A 93 -1.39 -13.37 -19.39
#